data_9d6df3f8c577477ec2069ac26e5c3bc2
#
_entry.id   9d6df3f8c577477ec2069ac26e5c3bc2
#
_cell.length_a   1.000
_cell.length_b   1.000
_cell.length_c   1.000
_cell.angle_alpha   90.00
_cell.angle_beta   90.00
_cell.angle_gamma   90.00
#
_symmetry.space_group_name_H-M   'P 1'
#
loop_
_entity.id
_entity.type
_entity.pdbx_description
1 polymer ?
#
loop_
_entity_poly.entity_id
_entity_poly.type
_entity_poly.pdbx_seq_one_letter_code
_entity_poly.pdbx_strand_id
1 'polypeptide(L)'
;MSTFEPYLSAIEAPSLTDVQALSGLTLLEFGTEWCGHCRAAQPLIAQALTDLPQWQHLKLEDGPGRALGRSYRVKLWPTLVFLRGGQEVGRLVRPTAAQEIQTVMAKA
;
A
#
# COMPACT_ATOMS: atom_id res chain seq x y z
N MET A 1 6.96 -20.23 3.36
CA MET A 1 5.97 -19.21 3.02
C MET A 1 6.69 -17.93 2.59
N SER A 2 6.23 -17.32 1.53
CA SER A 2 6.82 -16.07 1.08
C SER A 2 6.51 -14.95 2.07
N THR A 3 7.52 -14.15 2.40
CA THR A 3 7.35 -12.97 3.23
C THR A 3 6.59 -11.88 2.47
N PHE A 4 6.65 -11.95 1.13
CA PHE A 4 6.13 -10.89 0.27
C PHE A 4 5.00 -11.45 -0.58
N GLU A 5 3.81 -10.90 -0.37
CA GLU A 5 2.66 -11.23 -1.20
C GLU A 5 2.86 -10.63 -2.60
N PRO A 6 2.39 -11.30 -3.65
CA PRO A 6 2.46 -10.72 -4.98
C PRO A 6 1.53 -9.51 -5.12
N TYR A 7 1.88 -8.62 -6.04
CA TYR A 7 1.01 -7.50 -6.37
C TYR A 7 -0.21 -7.98 -7.14
N LEU A 8 -1.36 -7.40 -6.80
CA LEU A 8 -2.58 -7.64 -7.57
C LEU A 8 -2.46 -6.98 -8.94
N SER A 9 -2.77 -7.73 -9.98
CA SER A 9 -2.75 -7.22 -11.35
C SER A 9 -3.93 -6.27 -11.59
N ALA A 10 -3.96 -5.64 -12.77
CA ALA A 10 -5.05 -4.75 -13.14
C ALA A 10 -6.42 -5.44 -13.07
N ILE A 11 -6.47 -6.73 -13.45
CA ILE A 11 -7.72 -7.48 -13.45
C ILE A 11 -8.15 -7.82 -12.03
N GLU A 12 -7.20 -8.12 -11.15
CA GLU A 12 -7.46 -8.52 -9.78
C GLU A 12 -7.71 -7.35 -8.85
N ALA A 13 -7.24 -6.16 -9.24
CA ALA A 13 -7.31 -4.99 -8.37
C ALA A 13 -8.76 -4.53 -8.16
N PRO A 14 -9.11 -4.07 -6.96
CA PRO A 14 -10.43 -3.51 -6.72
C PRO A 14 -10.59 -2.18 -7.46
N SER A 15 -11.83 -1.77 -7.70
CA SER A 15 -12.13 -0.45 -8.22
C SER A 15 -11.96 0.59 -7.12
N LEU A 16 -11.90 1.87 -7.51
CA LEU A 16 -11.87 2.95 -6.52
C LEU A 16 -13.11 2.91 -5.61
N THR A 17 -14.28 2.64 -6.17
CA THR A 17 -15.50 2.51 -5.39
C THR A 17 -15.40 1.41 -4.36
N ASP A 18 -14.83 0.25 -4.74
CA ASP A 18 -14.63 -0.87 -3.81
C ASP A 18 -13.68 -0.47 -2.68
N VAL A 19 -12.59 0.23 -3.01
CA VAL A 19 -11.62 0.67 -2.01
C VAL A 19 -12.25 1.67 -1.04
N GLN A 20 -13.03 2.60 -1.56
CA GLN A 20 -13.71 3.60 -0.72
C GLN A 20 -14.77 2.99 0.18
N ALA A 21 -15.25 1.79 -0.14
CA ALA A 21 -16.24 1.07 0.67
C ALA A 21 -15.61 0.19 1.74
N LEU A 22 -14.29 0.08 1.78
CA LEU A 22 -13.61 -0.75 2.79
C LEU A 22 -13.81 -0.17 4.18
N SER A 23 -14.09 -1.06 5.13
CA SER A 23 -14.19 -0.66 6.53
C SER A 23 -12.84 -0.87 7.22
N GLY A 24 -12.65 -0.21 8.36
CA GLY A 24 -11.45 -0.40 9.16
C GLY A 24 -10.22 0.27 8.55
N LEU A 25 -9.07 -0.30 8.84
CA LEU A 25 -7.77 0.26 8.45
C LEU A 25 -7.18 -0.54 7.29
N THR A 26 -6.71 0.16 6.26
CA THR A 26 -6.14 -0.47 5.07
C THR A 26 -4.89 0.26 4.64
N LEU A 27 -3.85 -0.50 4.32
CA LEU A 27 -2.66 0.00 3.66
C LEU A 27 -2.71 -0.41 2.19
N LEU A 28 -2.73 0.59 1.31
CA LEU A 28 -2.57 0.37 -0.13
C LEU A 28 -1.10 0.56 -0.47
N GLU A 29 -0.50 -0.42 -1.10
CA GLU A 29 0.89 -0.32 -1.55
C GLU A 29 0.89 -0.36 -3.08
N PHE A 30 1.30 0.75 -3.70
CA PHE A 30 1.42 0.83 -5.15
C PHE A 30 2.87 0.64 -5.57
N GLY A 31 3.10 -0.29 -6.47
CA GLY A 31 4.44 -0.57 -6.95
C GLY A 31 4.47 -1.72 -7.93
N THR A 32 5.64 -2.31 -8.11
CA THR A 32 5.83 -3.47 -8.97
C THR A 32 6.85 -4.42 -8.36
N GLU A 33 6.85 -5.67 -8.82
CA GLU A 33 7.80 -6.68 -8.33
C GLU A 33 9.23 -6.41 -8.77
N TRP A 34 9.39 -5.74 -9.91
CA TRP A 34 10.73 -5.49 -10.49
C TRP A 34 11.33 -4.16 -10.05
N CYS A 35 10.59 -3.34 -9.33
CA CYS A 35 11.06 -2.02 -8.88
C CYS A 35 12.00 -2.18 -7.68
N GLY A 36 13.22 -1.67 -7.79
CA GLY A 36 14.22 -1.78 -6.72
C GLY A 36 13.79 -1.09 -5.43
N HIS A 37 13.17 0.09 -5.53
CA HIS A 37 12.66 0.80 -4.35
C HIS A 37 11.53 0.03 -3.68
N CYS A 38 10.67 -0.62 -4.48
CA CYS A 38 9.59 -1.44 -3.94
C CYS A 38 10.14 -2.64 -3.19
N ARG A 39 11.13 -3.31 -3.78
CA ARG A 39 11.76 -4.48 -3.15
C ARG A 39 12.45 -4.10 -1.85
N ALA A 40 13.14 -2.97 -1.83
CA ALA A 40 13.80 -2.49 -0.62
C ALA A 40 12.80 -2.16 0.49
N ALA A 41 11.60 -1.75 0.14
CA ALA A 41 10.57 -1.40 1.11
C ALA A 41 9.88 -2.62 1.72
N GLN A 42 9.94 -3.80 1.08
CA GLN A 42 9.19 -4.96 1.55
C GLN A 42 9.49 -5.34 3.01
N PRO A 43 10.76 -5.48 3.44
CA PRO A 43 11.02 -5.81 4.83
C PRO A 43 10.57 -4.71 5.80
N LEU A 44 10.61 -3.46 5.37
CA LEU A 44 10.14 -2.35 6.22
C LEU A 44 8.64 -2.43 6.44
N ILE A 45 7.90 -2.70 5.38
CA ILE A 45 6.44 -2.84 5.44
C ILE A 45 6.06 -4.06 6.29
N ALA A 46 6.73 -5.19 6.06
CA ALA A 46 6.48 -6.40 6.83
C ALA A 46 6.71 -6.16 8.32
N GLN A 47 7.80 -5.48 8.66
CA GLN A 47 8.11 -5.15 10.05
C GLN A 47 7.05 -4.24 10.65
N ALA A 48 6.62 -3.22 9.90
CA ALA A 48 5.61 -2.28 10.40
C ALA A 48 4.27 -2.95 10.65
N LEU A 49 3.91 -3.96 9.85
CA LEU A 49 2.63 -4.65 9.97
C LEU A 49 2.66 -5.79 11.00
N THR A 50 3.85 -6.15 11.50
CA THR A 50 3.97 -7.20 12.50
C THR A 50 3.15 -6.83 13.74
N ASP A 51 2.35 -7.78 14.22
CA ASP A 51 1.48 -7.60 15.39
C ASP A 51 0.37 -6.55 15.22
N LEU A 52 0.06 -6.17 13.97
CA LEU A 52 -1.02 -5.23 13.68
C LEU A 52 -2.05 -5.88 12.74
N PRO A 53 -2.73 -6.94 13.19
CA PRO A 53 -3.67 -7.69 12.33
C PRO A 53 -4.90 -6.89 11.93
N GLN A 54 -5.16 -5.76 12.59
CA GLN A 54 -6.29 -4.91 12.25
C GLN A 54 -6.08 -4.17 10.91
N TRP A 55 -4.85 -4.13 10.41
CA TRP A 55 -4.55 -3.49 9.12
C TRP A 55 -4.68 -4.51 8.00
N GLN A 56 -5.52 -4.21 7.01
CA GLN A 56 -5.52 -4.93 5.75
C GLN A 56 -4.39 -4.37 4.88
N HIS A 57 -3.76 -5.24 4.10
CA HIS A 57 -2.67 -4.83 3.23
C HIS A 57 -3.00 -5.26 1.79
N LEU A 58 -3.17 -4.29 0.91
CA LEU A 58 -3.40 -4.54 -0.51
C LEU A 58 -2.20 -4.04 -1.30
N LYS A 59 -1.56 -4.94 -2.02
CA LYS A 59 -0.45 -4.61 -2.90
C LYS A 59 -0.98 -4.52 -4.32
N LEU A 60 -0.84 -3.36 -4.92
CA LEU A 60 -1.47 -3.04 -6.19
C LEU A 60 -0.40 -2.73 -7.23
N GLU A 61 -0.35 -3.53 -8.30
CA GLU A 61 0.56 -3.24 -9.39
C GLU A 61 0.15 -1.93 -10.05
N ASP A 62 1.12 -1.01 -10.15
CA ASP A 62 0.87 0.26 -10.79
C ASP A 62 1.62 0.33 -12.13
N GLY A 63 1.31 1.35 -12.93
CA GLY A 63 1.92 1.53 -14.24
C GLY A 63 0.93 2.13 -15.23
N PRO A 64 1.32 2.19 -16.51
CA PRO A 64 0.41 2.69 -17.54
C PRO A 64 -0.88 1.88 -17.58
N GLY A 65 -2.02 2.57 -17.66
CA GLY A 65 -3.32 1.93 -17.73
C GLY A 65 -3.88 1.44 -16.41
N ARG A 66 -3.23 1.73 -15.29
CA ARG A 66 -3.70 1.32 -13.97
C ARG A 66 -4.51 2.45 -13.37
N ALA A 67 -5.86 2.31 -13.44
CA ALA A 67 -6.77 3.37 -13.04
C ALA A 67 -6.66 3.73 -11.56
N LEU A 68 -6.45 2.75 -10.69
CA LEU A 68 -6.42 2.99 -9.25
C LEU A 68 -5.23 3.87 -8.85
N GLY A 69 -4.04 3.59 -9.40
CA GLY A 69 -2.87 4.43 -9.15
C GLY A 69 -3.09 5.86 -9.61
N ARG A 70 -3.76 6.05 -10.76
CA ARG A 70 -4.10 7.39 -11.24
C ARG A 70 -5.07 8.09 -10.31
N SER A 71 -6.04 7.36 -9.77
CA SER A 71 -7.02 7.93 -8.84
C SER A 71 -6.34 8.48 -7.59
N TYR A 72 -5.27 7.83 -7.14
CA TYR A 72 -4.51 8.28 -5.98
C TYR A 72 -3.31 9.15 -6.36
N ARG A 73 -3.18 9.50 -7.63
CA ARG A 73 -2.10 10.37 -8.15
C ARG A 73 -0.72 9.83 -7.80
N VAL A 74 -0.57 8.52 -7.92
CA VAL A 74 0.71 7.86 -7.66
C VAL A 74 1.69 8.21 -8.78
N LYS A 75 2.90 8.66 -8.41
CA LYS A 75 3.94 9.03 -9.37
C LYS A 75 5.23 8.25 -9.16
N LEU A 76 5.56 7.91 -7.94
CA LEU A 76 6.77 7.17 -7.60
C LEU A 76 6.40 5.90 -6.86
N TRP A 77 7.26 4.89 -6.95
CA TRP A 77 7.03 3.60 -6.30
C TRP A 77 8.12 3.30 -5.28
N PRO A 78 7.76 2.68 -4.15
CA PRO A 78 6.39 2.45 -3.76
C PRO A 78 5.75 3.72 -3.19
N THR A 79 4.45 3.82 -3.35
CA THR A 79 3.64 4.79 -2.63
C THR A 79 2.73 4.02 -1.70
N LEU A 80 2.75 4.36 -0.44
CA LEU A 80 1.91 3.77 0.60
C LEU A 80 0.81 4.74 0.94
N VAL A 81 -0.45 4.30 0.79
CA VAL A 81 -1.62 5.13 1.11
C VAL A 81 -2.34 4.46 2.26
N PHE A 82 -2.54 5.19 3.33
CA PHE A 82 -3.18 4.68 4.55
C PHE A 82 -4.63 5.14 4.58
N LEU A 83 -5.54 4.17 4.72
CA LEU A 83 -6.98 4.42 4.68
C LEU A 83 -7.64 4.07 6.01
N ARG A 84 -8.62 4.85 6.39
CA ARG A 84 -9.53 4.56 7.49
C ARG A 84 -10.96 4.70 6.97
N GLY A 85 -11.70 3.59 7.00
CA GLY A 85 -13.05 3.59 6.44
C GLY A 85 -13.07 3.99 4.97
N GLY A 86 -12.05 3.58 4.22
CA GLY A 86 -11.94 3.87 2.80
C GLY A 86 -11.42 5.26 2.46
N GLN A 87 -11.12 6.09 3.46
CA GLN A 87 -10.63 7.46 3.23
C GLN A 87 -9.15 7.58 3.56
N GLU A 88 -8.43 8.30 2.73
CA GLU A 88 -7.00 8.50 2.92
C GLU A 88 -6.74 9.37 4.14
N VAL A 89 -5.96 8.83 5.09
CA VAL A 89 -5.57 9.54 6.31
C VAL A 89 -4.08 9.81 6.36
N GLY A 90 -3.31 9.29 5.43
CA GLY A 90 -1.87 9.55 5.34
C GLY A 90 -1.29 8.86 4.13
N ARG A 91 -0.05 9.25 3.80
CA ARG A 91 0.68 8.59 2.69
C ARG A 91 2.17 8.75 2.90
N LEU A 92 2.93 7.79 2.38
CA LEU A 92 4.38 7.82 2.36
C LEU A 92 4.87 7.39 0.98
N VAL A 93 5.89 8.06 0.50
CA VAL A 93 6.56 7.69 -0.74
C VAL A 93 7.97 7.25 -0.40
N ARG A 94 8.33 6.02 -0.79
CA ARG A 94 9.68 5.47 -0.61
C ARG A 94 10.19 5.58 0.82
N PRO A 95 9.50 4.93 1.79
CA PRO A 95 9.96 4.98 3.18
C PRO A 95 11.35 4.35 3.30
N THR A 96 12.14 4.85 4.24
CA THR A 96 13.49 4.36 4.49
C THR A 96 13.62 3.62 5.82
N ALA A 97 12.57 3.64 6.64
CA ALA A 97 12.56 2.94 7.93
C ALA A 97 11.15 2.50 8.28
N ALA A 98 11.05 1.35 8.95
CA ALA A 98 9.75 0.84 9.41
C ALA A 98 9.06 1.84 10.33
N GLN A 99 9.82 2.60 11.11
CA GLN A 99 9.26 3.57 12.04
C GLN A 99 8.45 4.65 11.34
N GLU A 100 8.85 5.06 10.13
CA GLU A 100 8.08 6.04 9.36
C GLU A 100 6.67 5.52 9.10
N ILE A 101 6.58 4.23 8.72
CA ILE A 101 5.29 3.59 8.45
C ILE A 101 4.48 3.48 9.73
N GLN A 102 5.11 3.03 10.81
CA GLN A 102 4.45 2.87 12.11
C GLN A 102 3.90 4.19 12.64
N THR A 103 4.61 5.29 12.40
CA THR A 103 4.18 6.61 12.85
C THR A 103 2.88 7.02 12.16
N VAL A 104 2.77 6.80 10.86
CA VAL A 104 1.54 7.10 10.12
C VAL A 104 0.41 6.20 10.60
N MET A 105 0.68 4.91 10.78
CA MET A 105 -0.33 3.95 11.24
C MET A 105 -0.87 4.32 12.62
N ALA A 106 -0.02 4.80 13.50
CA ALA A 106 -0.43 5.17 14.86
C ALA A 106 -1.37 6.37 14.89
N LYS A 107 -1.31 7.21 13.85
CA LYS A 107 -2.16 8.41 13.75
C LYS A 107 -3.44 8.17 12.98
N ALA A 108 -3.58 7.01 12.38
CA ALA A 108 -4.74 6.69 11.53
C ALA A 108 -6.04 6.50 12.33
#